data_0a7e547c399b231a9ce77cb2198d65f4
#
_entry.id   0a7e547c399b231a9ce77cb2198d65f4
#
_cell.length_a   1.000
_cell.length_b   1.000
_cell.length_c   1.000
_cell.angle_alpha   90.00
_cell.angle_beta   90.00
_cell.angle_gamma   90.00
#
_symmetry.space_group_name_H-M   'P 1'
#
loop_
_entity.id
_entity.type
_entity.pdbx_description
1 polymer ?
#
loop_
_entity_poly.entity_id
_entity_poly.type
_entity_poly.pdbx_seq_one_letter_code
_entity_poly.pdbx_strand_id
1 'polypeptide(L)'
;MIKSGFVTVIGRANVGKSTLMKDILKEKISIISDKAQTTRDKIQIIYNDEDSQIIFIDTPGIQTPRNKLQEKLLTFSKESLKESDIITLVVDNSLEIGRIDKSIIELIENIKLPKILLINKADLLNKEEIEKIKENFKEYDFT
;
A
#
# COMPACT_ATOMS: atom_id res chain seq x y z
N MET A 1 -4.66 -21.78 -17.74
CA MET A 1 -5.07 -21.55 -16.33
C MET A 1 -4.68 -20.13 -15.93
N ILE A 2 -5.63 -19.38 -15.42
CA ILE A 2 -5.38 -17.99 -14.99
C ILE A 2 -4.76 -18.00 -13.59
N LYS A 3 -3.64 -17.30 -13.44
CA LYS A 3 -3.01 -17.12 -12.14
C LYS A 3 -3.63 -15.92 -11.46
N SER A 4 -3.92 -16.01 -10.18
CA SER A 4 -4.50 -14.91 -9.41
C SER A 4 -3.81 -14.76 -8.06
N GLY A 5 -3.82 -13.53 -7.54
CA GLY A 5 -3.25 -13.26 -6.24
C GLY A 5 -3.74 -11.93 -5.68
N PHE A 6 -3.55 -11.75 -4.38
CA PHE A 6 -3.93 -10.55 -3.65
C PHE A 6 -2.71 -9.73 -3.29
N VAL A 7 -2.76 -8.44 -3.60
CA VAL A 7 -1.71 -7.47 -3.24
C VAL A 7 -2.33 -6.42 -2.34
N THR A 8 -1.90 -6.36 -1.10
CA THR A 8 -2.34 -5.30 -0.19
C THR A 8 -1.42 -4.09 -0.33
N VAL A 9 -2.02 -2.94 -0.57
CA VAL A 9 -1.32 -1.66 -0.69
C VAL A 9 -1.53 -0.89 0.60
N ILE A 10 -0.45 -0.59 1.30
CA ILE A 10 -0.47 0.07 2.60
C ILE A 10 0.45 1.29 2.59
N GLY A 11 0.10 2.30 3.37
CA GLY A 11 0.89 3.51 3.49
C GLY A 11 0.24 4.49 4.44
N ARG A 12 0.99 5.52 4.85
CA ARG A 12 0.40 6.57 5.68
C ARG A 12 -0.53 7.45 4.85
N ALA A 13 -1.38 8.21 5.53
CA ALA A 13 -2.27 9.13 4.85
C ALA A 13 -1.50 10.13 3.97
N ASN A 14 -2.07 10.47 2.83
CA ASN A 14 -1.56 11.51 1.93
C ASN A 14 -0.26 11.20 1.16
N VAL A 15 0.15 9.94 1.10
CA VAL A 15 1.28 9.55 0.23
C VAL A 15 0.87 9.43 -1.24
N GLY A 16 -0.42 9.59 -1.54
CA GLY A 16 -0.95 9.46 -2.90
C GLY A 16 -1.29 8.04 -3.31
N LYS A 17 -1.47 7.15 -2.36
CA LYS A 17 -1.71 5.72 -2.58
C LYS A 17 -2.90 5.45 -3.50
N SER A 18 -4.06 5.99 -3.18
CA SER A 18 -5.29 5.76 -3.96
C SER A 18 -5.22 6.38 -5.36
N THR A 19 -4.65 7.57 -5.48
CA THR A 19 -4.46 8.24 -6.76
C THR A 19 -3.51 7.45 -7.65
N LEU A 20 -2.41 6.98 -7.08
CA LEU A 20 -1.44 6.16 -7.79
C LEU A 20 -2.07 4.88 -8.33
N MET A 21 -2.87 4.21 -7.52
CA MET A 21 -3.56 2.99 -7.92
C MET A 21 -4.50 3.24 -9.10
N LYS A 22 -5.28 4.30 -9.05
CA LYS A 22 -6.19 4.66 -10.14
C LYS A 22 -5.45 5.00 -11.42
N ASP A 23 -4.34 5.72 -11.31
CA ASP A 23 -3.56 6.13 -12.48
C ASP A 23 -2.85 4.96 -13.17
N ILE A 24 -2.26 4.06 -12.40
CA ILE A 24 -1.53 2.92 -12.94
C ILE A 24 -2.47 1.92 -13.60
N LEU A 25 -3.65 1.73 -13.03
CA LEU A 25 -4.54 0.64 -13.43
C LEU A 25 -5.72 1.08 -14.30
N LYS A 26 -5.75 2.33 -14.73
CA LYS A 26 -6.92 2.96 -15.37
C LYS A 26 -7.47 2.26 -16.63
N GLU A 27 -6.67 1.48 -17.35
CA GLU A 27 -7.09 0.86 -18.60
C GLU A 27 -7.64 -0.55 -18.47
N LYS A 28 -7.27 -1.28 -17.43
CA LYS A 28 -7.63 -2.70 -17.29
C LYS A 28 -8.21 -3.03 -15.91
N ILE A 29 -8.90 -2.08 -15.30
CA ILE A 29 -9.38 -2.26 -13.94
C ILE A 29 -10.90 -2.39 -13.86
N SER A 30 -11.31 -3.17 -12.86
CA SER A 30 -12.67 -3.13 -12.34
C SER A 30 -12.58 -2.77 -10.86
N ILE A 31 -13.40 -1.83 -10.43
CA ILE A 31 -13.43 -1.45 -9.02
C ILE A 31 -14.63 -2.13 -8.37
N ILE A 32 -14.35 -2.96 -7.37
CA ILE A 32 -15.39 -3.62 -6.60
C ILE A 32 -15.28 -3.10 -5.17
N SER A 33 -16.40 -2.58 -4.68
CA SER A 33 -16.54 -2.17 -3.29
C SER A 33 -17.71 -2.91 -2.70
N ASP A 34 -17.53 -3.50 -1.52
CA ASP A 34 -18.62 -4.21 -0.84
C ASP A 34 -19.74 -3.26 -0.45
N LYS A 35 -19.38 -2.00 -0.15
CA LYS A 35 -20.36 -0.94 0.15
C LYS A 35 -19.82 0.38 -0.33
N ALA A 36 -20.42 0.90 -1.37
CA ALA A 36 -19.97 2.10 -2.06
C ALA A 36 -20.00 3.38 -1.20
N GLN A 37 -20.68 3.37 -0.07
CA GLN A 37 -20.93 4.58 0.68
C GLN A 37 -19.96 4.87 1.82
N THR A 38 -19.04 3.96 2.14
CA THR A 38 -18.16 4.17 3.28
C THR A 38 -16.70 4.03 2.92
N THR A 39 -15.88 4.92 3.45
CA THR A 39 -14.43 4.87 3.30
C THR A 39 -13.79 3.78 4.16
N ARG A 40 -14.61 3.03 4.90
CA ARG A 40 -14.17 1.95 5.79
C ARG A 40 -14.09 0.61 5.09
N ASP A 41 -14.79 0.47 3.97
CA ASP A 41 -14.86 -0.80 3.27
C ASP A 41 -13.64 -1.00 2.39
N LYS A 42 -13.26 -2.26 2.22
CA LYS A 42 -12.18 -2.64 1.33
C LYS A 42 -12.53 -2.22 -0.09
N ILE A 43 -11.64 -1.47 -0.71
CA ILE A 43 -11.73 -1.20 -2.12
C ILE A 43 -10.84 -2.22 -2.81
N GLN A 44 -11.45 -3.09 -3.61
CA GLN A 44 -10.71 -4.06 -4.40
C GLN A 44 -10.63 -3.56 -5.83
N ILE A 45 -9.41 -3.43 -6.32
CA ILE A 45 -9.16 -3.03 -7.70
C ILE A 45 -8.62 -4.26 -8.41
N ILE A 46 -9.34 -4.73 -9.41
CA ILE A 46 -8.98 -5.94 -10.12
C ILE A 46 -8.33 -5.60 -11.46
N TYR A 47 -7.10 -6.03 -11.61
CA TYR A 47 -6.37 -5.96 -12.87
C TYR A 47 -6.43 -7.32 -13.55
N ASN A 48 -6.83 -7.34 -14.81
CA ASN A 48 -6.91 -8.56 -15.60
C ASN A 48 -6.04 -8.46 -16.84
N ASP A 49 -5.31 -9.51 -17.15
CA ASP A 49 -4.72 -9.71 -18.45
C ASP A 49 -5.00 -11.13 -18.94
N GLU A 50 -4.36 -11.57 -20.03
CA GLU A 50 -4.67 -12.86 -20.65
C GLU A 50 -4.39 -14.05 -19.73
N ASP A 51 -3.35 -13.92 -18.90
CA ASP A 51 -2.86 -15.04 -18.07
C ASP A 51 -3.01 -14.82 -16.58
N SER A 52 -3.37 -13.62 -16.15
CA SER A 52 -3.37 -13.29 -14.72
C SER A 52 -4.49 -12.36 -14.31
N GLN A 53 -4.82 -12.47 -13.03
CA GLN A 53 -5.72 -11.54 -12.36
C GLN A 53 -5.07 -11.12 -11.05
N ILE A 54 -4.85 -9.84 -10.88
CA ILE A 54 -4.28 -9.30 -9.65
C ILE A 54 -5.36 -8.49 -8.94
N ILE A 55 -5.60 -8.84 -7.68
CA ILE A 55 -6.58 -8.14 -6.86
C ILE A 55 -5.83 -7.26 -5.88
N PHE A 56 -5.89 -5.95 -6.11
CA PHE A 56 -5.27 -4.98 -5.22
C PHE A 56 -6.27 -4.58 -4.14
N ILE A 57 -5.85 -4.70 -2.90
CA ILE A 57 -6.64 -4.27 -1.76
C ILE A 57 -6.11 -2.92 -1.31
N ASP A 58 -6.89 -1.87 -1.54
CA ASP A 58 -6.54 -0.51 -1.12
C ASP A 58 -6.99 -0.31 0.32
N THR A 59 -6.03 -0.14 1.22
CA THR A 59 -6.31 0.10 2.63
C THR A 59 -6.47 1.60 2.92
N PRO A 60 -7.19 1.96 4.00
CA PRO A 60 -7.22 3.35 4.44
C PRO A 60 -5.81 3.84 4.78
N GLY A 61 -5.53 5.11 4.46
CA GLY A 61 -4.24 5.72 4.83
C GLY A 61 -4.05 5.68 6.35
N ILE A 62 -2.93 5.12 6.78
CA ILE A 62 -2.64 4.95 8.20
C ILE A 62 -2.15 6.25 8.82
N GLN A 63 -2.69 6.57 9.98
CA GLN A 63 -2.26 7.71 10.77
C GLN A 63 -2.37 7.35 12.25
N THR A 64 -1.77 8.16 13.11
CA THR A 64 -1.87 7.94 14.55
C THR A 64 -3.34 8.06 14.98
N PRO A 65 -3.92 7.04 15.63
CA PRO A 65 -5.32 7.11 16.04
C PRO A 65 -5.60 8.25 17.02
N ARG A 66 -6.62 9.04 16.72
CA ARG A 66 -7.07 10.14 17.59
C ARG A 66 -8.47 9.89 18.12
N ASN A 67 -9.18 8.90 17.57
CA ASN A 67 -10.54 8.56 17.97
C ASN A 67 -10.83 7.11 17.60
N LYS A 68 -12.00 6.63 18.01
CA LYS A 68 -12.42 5.24 17.78
C LYS A 68 -12.54 4.89 16.30
N LEU A 69 -12.93 5.84 15.46
CA LEU A 69 -13.03 5.60 14.02
C LEU A 69 -11.66 5.31 13.42
N GLN A 70 -10.65 6.09 13.77
CA GLN A 70 -9.30 5.89 13.29
C GLN A 70 -8.71 4.57 13.78
N GLU A 71 -9.02 4.16 15.00
CA GLU A 71 -8.62 2.85 15.52
C GLU A 71 -9.21 1.72 14.69
N LYS A 72 -10.48 1.85 14.29
CA LYS A 72 -11.12 0.85 13.43
C LYS A 72 -10.48 0.78 12.05
N LEU A 73 -10.12 1.92 11.48
CA LEU A 73 -9.44 1.96 10.18
C LEU A 73 -8.07 1.29 10.25
N LEU A 74 -7.35 1.49 11.34
CA LEU A 74 -6.05 0.82 11.56
C LEU A 74 -6.23 -0.69 11.68
N THR A 75 -7.21 -1.14 12.47
CA THR A 75 -7.54 -2.55 12.62
C THR A 75 -7.90 -3.18 11.27
N PHE A 76 -8.68 -2.47 10.47
CA PHE A 76 -9.08 -2.90 9.15
C PHE A 76 -7.87 -3.11 8.22
N SER A 77 -6.91 -2.18 8.27
CA SER A 77 -5.67 -2.34 7.50
C SER A 77 -4.88 -3.56 7.94
N LYS A 78 -4.80 -3.82 9.24
CA LYS A 78 -4.14 -5.01 9.77
C LYS A 78 -4.80 -6.30 9.29
N GLU A 79 -6.13 -6.34 9.27
CA GLU A 79 -6.85 -7.51 8.80
C GLU A 79 -6.63 -7.78 7.32
N SER A 80 -6.57 -6.73 6.51
CA SER A 80 -6.30 -6.85 5.08
C SER A 80 -4.96 -7.51 4.78
N LEU A 81 -3.96 -7.28 5.64
CA LEU A 81 -2.63 -7.87 5.48
C LEU A 81 -2.66 -9.40 5.60
N LYS A 82 -3.59 -9.96 6.35
CA LYS A 82 -3.70 -11.42 6.53
C LYS A 82 -4.18 -12.13 5.27
N GLU A 83 -4.87 -11.43 4.39
CA GLU A 83 -5.41 -11.99 3.16
C GLU A 83 -4.45 -11.86 1.98
N SER A 84 -3.30 -11.24 2.18
CA SER A 84 -2.39 -10.88 1.10
C SER A 84 -1.46 -12.00 0.71
N ASP A 85 -1.08 -11.98 -0.56
CA ASP A 85 0.05 -12.76 -1.07
C ASP A 85 1.31 -11.90 -1.18
N ILE A 86 1.14 -10.62 -1.41
CA ILE A 86 2.22 -9.63 -1.50
C ILE A 86 1.79 -8.36 -0.77
N ILE A 87 2.72 -7.73 -0.08
CA ILE A 87 2.50 -6.45 0.60
C ILE A 87 3.29 -5.37 -0.15
N THR A 88 2.63 -4.29 -0.51
CA THR A 88 3.27 -3.11 -1.12
C THR A 88 3.16 -1.93 -0.16
N LEU A 89 4.31 -1.44 0.29
CA LEU A 89 4.37 -0.22 1.09
C LEU A 89 4.61 0.96 0.17
N VAL A 90 3.72 1.94 0.19
CA VAL A 90 3.87 3.17 -0.57
C VAL A 90 4.39 4.26 0.34
N VAL A 91 5.49 4.87 -0.05
CA VAL A 91 6.07 6.04 0.61
C VAL A 91 6.13 7.19 -0.38
N ASP A 92 6.27 8.40 0.12
CA ASP A 92 6.38 9.58 -0.73
C ASP A 92 7.83 10.06 -0.86
N ASN A 93 8.00 11.31 -1.26
CA ASN A 93 9.31 11.91 -1.47
C ASN A 93 10.02 12.38 -0.20
N SER A 94 9.56 11.98 0.98
CA SER A 94 10.24 12.30 2.24
C SER A 94 11.57 11.58 2.33
N LEU A 95 12.62 12.32 2.65
CA LEU A 95 14.00 11.79 2.68
C LEU A 95 14.29 10.96 3.92
N GLU A 96 13.41 11.00 4.92
CA GLU A 96 13.58 10.26 6.16
C GLU A 96 12.31 9.47 6.47
N ILE A 97 12.50 8.35 7.16
CA ILE A 97 11.38 7.54 7.63
C ILE A 97 10.73 8.24 8.81
N GLY A 98 9.50 8.68 8.63
CA GLY A 98 8.74 9.33 9.68
C GLY A 98 8.21 8.36 10.72
N ARG A 99 7.61 8.90 11.77
CA ARG A 99 7.08 8.12 12.88
C ARG A 99 5.96 7.17 12.46
N ILE A 100 5.07 7.63 11.58
CA ILE A 100 3.97 6.81 11.10
C ILE A 100 4.46 5.72 10.16
N ASP A 101 5.42 6.04 9.30
CA ASP A 101 6.04 5.04 8.43
C ASP A 101 6.73 3.95 9.25
N LYS A 102 7.41 4.32 10.33
CA LYS A 102 8.02 3.34 11.25
C LYS A 102 6.98 2.42 11.88
N SER A 103 5.84 2.98 12.27
CA SER A 103 4.73 2.20 12.82
C SER A 103 4.20 1.19 11.79
N ILE A 104 4.12 1.59 10.54
CA ILE A 104 3.68 0.70 9.46
C ILE A 104 4.71 -0.40 9.24
N ILE A 105 5.98 -0.06 9.22
CA ILE A 105 7.06 -1.04 9.07
C ILE A 105 7.00 -2.08 10.19
N GLU A 106 6.83 -1.64 11.43
CA GLU A 106 6.68 -2.53 12.58
C GLU A 106 5.50 -3.48 12.42
N LEU A 107 4.42 -2.99 11.79
CA LEU A 107 3.24 -3.79 11.54
C LEU A 107 3.50 -4.94 10.56
N ILE A 108 4.36 -4.73 9.57
CA ILE A 108 4.56 -5.67 8.46
C ILE A 108 5.89 -6.42 8.51
N GLU A 109 6.88 -5.97 9.29
CA GLU A 109 8.23 -6.55 9.23
C GLU A 109 8.31 -8.03 9.62
N ASN A 110 7.42 -8.49 10.48
CA ASN A 110 7.38 -9.89 10.92
C ASN A 110 6.50 -10.78 10.06
N ILE A 111 5.82 -10.21 9.08
CA ILE A 111 4.99 -10.98 8.16
C ILE A 111 5.87 -11.59 7.09
N LYS A 112 5.81 -12.92 6.95
CA LYS A 112 6.64 -13.66 5.99
C LYS A 112 6.03 -13.69 4.60
N LEU A 113 5.90 -12.53 3.99
CA LEU A 113 5.43 -12.38 2.61
C LEU A 113 6.40 -11.51 1.84
N PRO A 114 6.46 -11.66 0.50
CA PRO A 114 7.21 -10.70 -0.31
C PRO A 114 6.69 -9.28 -0.09
N LYS A 115 7.61 -8.34 0.05
CA LYS A 115 7.29 -6.93 0.31
C LYS A 115 7.93 -6.06 -0.76
N ILE A 116 7.13 -5.19 -1.34
CA ILE A 116 7.57 -4.24 -2.36
C ILE A 116 7.53 -2.84 -1.77
N LEU A 117 8.62 -2.09 -1.93
CA LEU A 117 8.65 -0.67 -1.58
C LEU A 117 8.38 0.13 -2.84
N LEU A 118 7.36 0.97 -2.81
CA LEU A 118 7.02 1.83 -3.92
C LEU A 118 7.20 3.28 -3.49
N ILE A 119 8.12 3.98 -4.14
CA ILE A 119 8.42 5.38 -3.85
C ILE A 119 7.59 6.24 -4.80
N ASN A 120 6.55 6.86 -4.26
CA ASN A 120 5.69 7.76 -5.03
C ASN A 120 6.27 9.17 -5.06
N LYS A 121 5.84 9.96 -6.03
CA LYS A 121 6.31 11.35 -6.21
C LYS A 121 7.83 11.41 -6.49
N ALA A 122 8.38 10.36 -7.08
CA ALA A 122 9.81 10.29 -7.38
C ALA A 122 10.26 11.31 -8.42
N ASP A 123 9.33 11.87 -9.20
CA ASP A 123 9.59 12.98 -10.12
C ASP A 123 10.05 14.26 -9.41
N LEU A 124 9.77 14.37 -8.12
CA LEU A 124 10.20 15.48 -7.28
C LEU A 124 11.60 15.29 -6.69
N LEU A 125 12.25 14.16 -6.99
CA LEU A 125 13.53 13.74 -6.41
C LEU A 125 14.61 13.64 -7.47
N ASN A 126 15.86 13.95 -7.07
CA ASN A 126 17.03 13.64 -7.88
C ASN A 126 17.54 12.22 -7.54
N LYS A 127 18.56 11.75 -8.28
CA LYS A 127 19.11 10.40 -8.08
C LYS A 127 19.66 10.18 -6.67
N GLU A 128 20.34 11.16 -6.12
CA GLU A 128 20.94 11.07 -4.79
C GLU A 128 19.87 10.93 -3.71
N GLU A 129 18.77 11.65 -3.86
CA GLU A 129 17.64 11.60 -2.94
C GLU A 129 16.92 10.25 -3.02
N ILE A 130 16.73 9.71 -4.21
CA ILE A 130 16.14 8.38 -4.39
C ILE A 130 17.02 7.31 -3.73
N GLU A 131 18.34 7.39 -3.93
CA GLU A 131 19.28 6.45 -3.30
C GLU A 131 19.25 6.57 -1.78
N LYS A 132 19.10 7.80 -1.25
CA LYS A 132 18.97 8.01 0.19
C LYS A 132 17.72 7.33 0.74
N ILE A 133 16.59 7.43 0.06
CA ILE A 133 15.36 6.76 0.48
C ILE A 133 15.55 5.25 0.45
N LYS A 134 16.12 4.71 -0.60
CA LYS A 134 16.42 3.27 -0.70
C LYS A 134 17.31 2.81 0.45
N GLU A 135 18.33 3.58 0.79
CA GLU A 135 19.25 3.26 1.87
C GLU A 135 18.54 3.21 3.23
N ASN A 136 17.57 4.11 3.45
CA ASN A 136 16.78 4.12 4.69
C ASN A 136 15.97 2.83 4.89
N PHE A 137 15.58 2.17 3.79
CA PHE A 137 14.79 0.94 3.85
C PHE A 137 15.62 -0.33 3.67
N LYS A 138 16.93 -0.20 3.50
CA LYS A 138 17.83 -1.33 3.20
C LYS A 138 17.85 -2.41 4.28
N GLU A 139 17.72 -2.03 5.53
CA GLU A 139 17.70 -2.98 6.65
C GLU A 139 16.40 -3.80 6.73
N TYR A 140 15.37 -3.35 6.03
CA TYR A 140 14.11 -4.06 5.93
C TYR A 140 14.07 -4.84 4.62
N ASP A 141 13.40 -5.97 4.61
CA ASP A 141 13.44 -6.91 3.48
C ASP A 141 12.45 -6.50 2.36
N PHE A 142 12.71 -5.36 1.72
CA PHE A 142 11.92 -4.88 0.58
C PHE A 142 12.63 -5.13 -0.77
N THR A 143 11.78 -5.35 -1.77
CA THR A 143 12.21 -5.32 -3.17
C THR A 143 11.94 -3.95 -3.78
#